data_b5c8b1836c572057a4a6012e548b1105
#
_entry.id   b5c8b1836c572057a4a6012e548b1105
#
_cell.length_a   1.000
_cell.length_b   1.000
_cell.length_c   1.000
_cell.angle_alpha   90.00
_cell.angle_beta   90.00
_cell.angle_gamma   90.00
#
_symmetry.space_group_name_H-M   'P 1'
#
loop_
_entity.id
_entity.type
_entity.pdbx_description
1 polymer ?
#
loop_
_entity_poly.entity_id
_entity_poly.type
_entity_poly.pdbx_seq_one_letter_code
_entity_poly.pdbx_strand_id
1 'polypeptide(L)'
;MDAHRNTHRIAVIPGDGIGKEVMPEGLRVLEVAAKRFDIALDFVPIEWASCDYYQQYGTMMPADWRDRLSGCEAIYFGAVGWPATVPDHVSLWGSLLLFRREFDQYVNLRPCRLMPGVRSPLVDREGRARAAGEIDFYVVRENTEGEYSSIGGRMYAGTEREVVIQETVMSRIGVDRIARFAFELAQRRPKKHLTSATKSNGISITMPYWDERIEAMAAHYPDVKVDRYHIDILTAHFVLHPEWFDVVVASNLFGDILSDLGPACTGTIGIAPSANINPERRLPSLFEPVHGSAPDIAGKGIANPIGMIWSGALMLEHLGHVDAGLAMLRAIEETLADAHAPRTHDLGGTADTVEAGKAIARRLETMSLAGA
;
A
#
# COMPACT_ATOMS: atom_id res chain seq x y z
N MET A 1 28.70 15.56 23.16
CA MET A 1 27.29 15.41 23.58
C MET A 1 26.66 14.46 22.58
N ASP A 2 26.62 13.17 22.90
CA ASP A 2 25.94 12.20 22.05
C ASP A 2 24.44 12.46 22.14
N ALA A 3 23.90 13.07 21.09
CA ALA A 3 22.48 13.07 20.90
C ALA A 3 22.07 11.58 20.80
N HIS A 4 21.27 11.10 21.73
CA HIS A 4 20.65 9.78 21.63
C HIS A 4 19.89 9.75 20.31
N ARG A 5 20.50 9.14 19.28
CA ARG A 5 19.80 8.86 18.02
C ARG A 5 18.64 7.95 18.39
N ASN A 6 17.41 8.41 18.15
CA ASN A 6 16.26 7.53 18.21
C ASN A 6 16.47 6.43 17.17
N THR A 7 16.72 5.23 17.63
CA THR A 7 16.84 4.05 16.75
C THR A 7 15.43 3.54 16.46
N HIS A 8 15.01 3.60 15.21
CA HIS A 8 13.72 3.05 14.79
C HIS A 8 13.78 1.53 14.73
N ARG A 9 12.94 0.90 15.49
CA ARG A 9 12.84 -0.56 15.55
C ARG A 9 11.79 -1.05 14.56
N ILE A 10 12.21 -1.86 13.57
CA ILE A 10 11.39 -2.30 12.45
C ILE A 10 11.26 -3.83 12.48
N ALA A 11 10.03 -4.33 12.63
CA ALA A 11 9.76 -5.75 12.47
C ALA A 11 9.80 -6.13 10.98
N VAL A 12 10.64 -7.10 10.62
CA VAL A 12 10.82 -7.55 9.23
C VAL A 12 10.17 -8.90 9.06
N ILE A 13 9.13 -8.97 8.23
CA ILE A 13 8.34 -10.18 7.96
C ILE A 13 8.41 -10.49 6.47
N PRO A 14 9.27 -11.39 6.00
CA PRO A 14 9.31 -11.78 4.58
C PRO A 14 8.01 -12.45 4.11
N GLY A 15 7.38 -13.24 4.97
CA GLY A 15 6.14 -13.97 4.72
C GLY A 15 6.32 -15.11 3.71
N ASP A 16 5.51 -15.12 2.63
CA ASP A 16 5.40 -16.22 1.68
C ASP A 16 5.86 -15.84 0.26
N GLY A 17 6.14 -16.85 -0.55
CA GLY A 17 6.39 -16.73 -1.97
C GLY A 17 7.45 -15.70 -2.32
N ILE A 18 7.13 -14.79 -3.26
CA ILE A 18 8.05 -13.74 -3.71
C ILE A 18 8.39 -12.73 -2.61
N GLY A 19 7.62 -12.65 -1.51
CA GLY A 19 7.96 -11.82 -0.36
C GLY A 19 9.35 -12.13 0.18
N LYS A 20 9.77 -13.41 0.16
CA LYS A 20 11.12 -13.85 0.55
C LYS A 20 12.22 -13.40 -0.41
N GLU A 21 11.86 -13.12 -1.68
CA GLU A 21 12.81 -12.70 -2.72
C GLU A 21 12.97 -11.17 -2.76
N VAL A 22 11.87 -10.43 -2.61
CA VAL A 22 11.89 -8.96 -2.70
C VAL A 22 12.32 -8.29 -1.40
N MET A 23 12.10 -8.93 -0.24
CA MET A 23 12.47 -8.39 1.07
C MET A 23 13.97 -8.08 1.20
N PRO A 24 14.91 -8.97 0.82
CA PRO A 24 16.34 -8.67 0.88
C PRO A 24 16.74 -7.43 0.06
N GLU A 25 16.07 -7.20 -1.07
CA GLU A 25 16.34 -6.03 -1.91
C GLU A 25 15.75 -4.75 -1.32
N GLY A 26 14.56 -4.82 -0.70
CA GLY A 26 14.01 -3.73 0.09
C GLY A 26 14.93 -3.30 1.24
N LEU A 27 15.42 -4.26 2.00
CA LEU A 27 16.37 -4.01 3.10
C LEU A 27 17.69 -3.41 2.59
N ARG A 28 18.23 -3.92 1.49
CA ARG A 28 19.44 -3.38 0.85
C ARG A 28 19.33 -1.88 0.57
N VAL A 29 18.22 -1.44 -0.01
CA VAL A 29 18.03 -0.02 -0.35
C VAL A 29 17.78 0.81 0.90
N LEU A 30 17.05 0.27 1.89
CA LEU A 30 16.86 0.92 3.21
C LEU A 30 18.19 1.12 3.95
N GLU A 31 19.09 0.14 3.92
CA GLU A 31 20.43 0.26 4.52
C GLU A 31 21.27 1.36 3.86
N VAL A 32 21.20 1.49 2.53
CA VAL A 32 21.86 2.58 1.80
C VAL A 32 21.26 3.93 2.20
N ALA A 33 19.92 4.04 2.25
CA ALA A 33 19.24 5.25 2.68
C ALA A 33 19.62 5.61 4.13
N ALA A 34 19.56 4.65 5.04
CA ALA A 34 19.91 4.84 6.45
C ALA A 34 21.35 5.38 6.62
N LYS A 35 22.31 4.80 5.89
CA LYS A 35 23.69 5.26 5.88
C LYS A 35 23.85 6.68 5.33
N ARG A 36 23.14 7.00 4.23
CA ARG A 36 23.27 8.32 3.58
C ARG A 36 22.64 9.46 4.35
N PHE A 37 21.56 9.18 5.07
CA PHE A 37 20.78 10.17 5.82
C PHE A 37 21.01 10.11 7.32
N ASP A 38 21.98 9.31 7.77
CA ASP A 38 22.35 9.16 9.17
C ASP A 38 21.17 8.71 10.07
N ILE A 39 20.38 7.76 9.57
CA ILE A 39 19.22 7.18 10.26
C ILE A 39 19.65 5.89 10.94
N ALA A 40 19.29 5.70 12.21
CA ALA A 40 19.51 4.45 12.92
C ALA A 40 18.28 3.54 12.78
N LEU A 41 18.43 2.41 12.05
CA LEU A 41 17.41 1.38 11.89
C LEU A 41 17.85 0.10 12.60
N ASP A 42 16.98 -0.49 13.42
CA ASP A 42 17.14 -1.81 14.04
C ASP A 42 16.11 -2.76 13.42
N PHE A 43 16.58 -3.66 12.57
CA PHE A 43 15.75 -4.65 11.90
C PHE A 43 15.58 -5.90 12.75
N VAL A 44 14.35 -6.15 13.20
CA VAL A 44 13.97 -7.31 14.01
C VAL A 44 13.38 -8.39 13.09
N PRO A 45 14.10 -9.49 12.79
CA PRO A 45 13.57 -10.53 11.94
C PRO A 45 12.43 -11.28 12.64
N ILE A 46 11.36 -11.55 11.90
CA ILE A 46 10.15 -12.23 12.35
C ILE A 46 9.92 -13.44 11.44
N GLU A 47 9.81 -14.63 12.02
CA GLU A 47 9.65 -15.89 11.30
C GLU A 47 8.18 -16.37 11.16
N TRP A 48 7.25 -15.70 11.82
CA TRP A 48 5.82 -16.01 11.78
C TRP A 48 5.05 -15.06 10.83
N ALA A 49 3.73 -15.17 10.78
CA ALA A 49 2.84 -14.55 9.79
C ALA A 49 3.14 -15.05 8.37
N SER A 50 3.33 -16.38 8.24
CA SER A 50 3.56 -17.08 6.99
C SER A 50 2.83 -18.41 6.96
N CYS A 51 2.57 -18.94 5.78
CA CYS A 51 1.98 -20.26 5.59
C CYS A 51 2.91 -21.38 6.07
N ASP A 52 4.24 -21.20 5.97
CA ASP A 52 5.22 -22.15 6.51
C ASP A 52 5.11 -22.25 8.04
N TYR A 53 4.96 -21.11 8.72
CA TYR A 53 4.74 -21.10 10.16
C TYR A 53 3.43 -21.78 10.53
N TYR A 54 2.36 -21.52 9.76
CA TYR A 54 1.07 -22.19 9.97
C TYR A 54 1.17 -23.70 9.82
N GLN A 55 1.87 -24.21 8.82
CA GLN A 55 2.06 -25.66 8.64
C GLN A 55 2.77 -26.30 9.82
N GLN A 56 3.71 -25.59 10.45
CA GLN A 56 4.48 -26.11 11.57
C GLN A 56 3.71 -26.02 12.90
N TYR A 57 2.95 -24.93 13.13
CA TYR A 57 2.38 -24.63 14.45
C TYR A 57 0.84 -24.58 14.48
N GLY A 58 0.16 -24.69 13.35
CA GLY A 58 -1.31 -24.65 13.26
C GLY A 58 -1.92 -23.27 13.46
N THR A 59 -1.11 -22.23 13.56
CA THR A 59 -1.53 -20.81 13.68
C THR A 59 -0.64 -19.94 12.81
N MET A 60 -1.17 -18.80 12.32
CA MET A 60 -0.36 -17.87 11.54
C MET A 60 0.65 -17.08 12.40
N MET A 61 0.36 -16.91 13.67
CA MET A 61 1.16 -16.13 14.62
C MET A 61 1.13 -16.79 16.01
N PRO A 62 2.18 -16.59 16.84
CA PRO A 62 2.17 -17.05 18.23
C PRO A 62 1.14 -16.26 19.05
N ALA A 63 0.68 -16.82 20.18
CA ALA A 63 -0.35 -16.18 21.01
C ALA A 63 0.11 -14.82 21.58
N ASP A 64 1.41 -14.64 21.80
CA ASP A 64 2.06 -13.44 22.34
C ASP A 64 2.62 -12.50 21.26
N TRP A 65 2.13 -12.60 20.03
CA TRP A 65 2.64 -11.83 18.88
C TRP A 65 2.64 -10.30 19.09
N ARG A 66 1.64 -9.77 19.82
CA ARG A 66 1.58 -8.34 20.14
C ARG A 66 2.75 -7.91 21.03
N ASP A 67 3.04 -8.70 22.06
CA ASP A 67 4.15 -8.42 22.99
C ASP A 67 5.50 -8.49 22.26
N ARG A 68 5.64 -9.43 21.32
CA ARG A 68 6.85 -9.55 20.47
C ARG A 68 7.05 -8.37 19.54
N LEU A 69 6.00 -7.71 19.11
CA LEU A 69 6.04 -6.48 18.32
C LEU A 69 6.08 -5.21 19.18
N SER A 70 6.01 -5.34 20.49
CA SER A 70 6.11 -4.22 21.41
C SER A 70 7.44 -3.50 21.22
N GLY A 71 7.38 -2.19 21.07
CA GLY A 71 8.56 -1.35 20.80
C GLY A 71 9.02 -1.32 19.35
N CYS A 72 8.39 -2.04 18.43
CA CYS A 72 8.54 -1.79 17.00
C CYS A 72 7.68 -0.59 16.59
N GLU A 73 8.24 0.33 15.81
CA GLU A 73 7.52 1.51 15.29
C GLU A 73 6.86 1.22 13.94
N ALA A 74 7.42 0.27 13.19
CA ALA A 74 6.89 -0.17 11.92
C ALA A 74 7.07 -1.68 11.70
N ILE A 75 6.25 -2.21 10.80
CA ILE A 75 6.34 -3.57 10.27
C ILE A 75 6.64 -3.44 8.78
N TYR A 76 7.73 -4.02 8.32
CA TYR A 76 8.10 -4.14 6.92
C TYR A 76 7.76 -5.54 6.46
N PHE A 77 6.74 -5.67 5.60
CA PHE A 77 6.06 -6.93 5.30
C PHE A 77 6.19 -7.28 3.82
N GLY A 78 6.61 -8.50 3.49
CA GLY A 78 6.79 -8.92 2.11
C GLY A 78 5.48 -9.31 1.44
N ALA A 79 4.95 -10.47 1.78
CA ALA A 79 3.67 -10.97 1.26
C ALA A 79 3.14 -12.10 2.13
N VAL A 80 1.85 -12.43 2.04
CA VAL A 80 1.28 -13.61 2.71
C VAL A 80 0.28 -14.31 1.80
N GLY A 81 0.22 -15.63 1.94
CA GLY A 81 -0.74 -16.50 1.29
C GLY A 81 -0.06 -17.57 0.43
N TRP A 82 -0.49 -18.81 0.60
CA TRP A 82 -0.09 -19.96 -0.21
C TRP A 82 -1.29 -20.91 -0.33
N PRO A 83 -2.24 -20.61 -1.24
CA PRO A 83 -3.55 -21.31 -1.30
C PRO A 83 -3.46 -22.82 -1.47
N ALA A 84 -2.36 -23.33 -2.03
CA ALA A 84 -2.12 -24.76 -2.17
C ALA A 84 -2.01 -25.50 -0.81
N THR A 85 -1.66 -24.81 0.27
CA THR A 85 -1.45 -25.40 1.60
C THR A 85 -2.28 -24.75 2.70
N VAL A 86 -2.53 -23.45 2.61
CA VAL A 86 -3.28 -22.66 3.60
C VAL A 86 -4.33 -21.81 2.90
N PRO A 87 -5.62 -22.01 3.17
CA PRO A 87 -6.67 -21.19 2.56
C PRO A 87 -6.51 -19.71 2.85
N ASP A 88 -6.84 -18.84 1.90
CA ASP A 88 -6.68 -17.38 2.02
C ASP A 88 -7.39 -16.78 3.23
N HIS A 89 -8.59 -17.30 3.57
CA HIS A 89 -9.30 -16.85 4.76
C HIS A 89 -8.58 -17.20 6.08
N VAL A 90 -7.65 -18.15 6.07
CA VAL A 90 -6.79 -18.47 7.24
C VAL A 90 -5.56 -17.58 7.24
N SER A 91 -4.87 -17.50 6.11
CA SER A 91 -3.60 -16.76 6.01
C SER A 91 -3.81 -15.26 6.19
N LEU A 92 -4.77 -14.65 5.49
CA LEU A 92 -5.03 -13.20 5.55
C LEU A 92 -5.66 -12.77 6.88
N TRP A 93 -6.68 -13.53 7.34
CA TRP A 93 -7.38 -13.18 8.59
C TRP A 93 -6.55 -13.44 9.85
N GLY A 94 -5.68 -14.44 9.78
CA GLY A 94 -4.77 -14.80 10.88
C GLY A 94 -3.50 -13.96 10.95
N SER A 95 -3.27 -13.02 10.02
CA SER A 95 -2.08 -12.19 9.98
C SER A 95 -2.38 -10.74 9.56
N LEU A 96 -2.39 -10.43 8.28
CA LEU A 96 -2.45 -9.06 7.74
C LEU A 96 -3.68 -8.28 8.22
N LEU A 97 -4.89 -8.87 8.14
CA LEU A 97 -6.12 -8.21 8.60
C LEU A 97 -6.15 -8.05 10.12
N LEU A 98 -5.49 -8.95 10.84
CA LEU A 98 -5.37 -8.85 12.29
C LEU A 98 -4.46 -7.67 12.67
N PHE A 99 -3.32 -7.47 12.00
CA PHE A 99 -2.48 -6.30 12.21
C PHE A 99 -3.26 -4.99 11.97
N ARG A 100 -3.99 -4.89 10.86
CA ARG A 100 -4.77 -3.70 10.52
C ARG A 100 -5.74 -3.30 11.64
N ARG A 101 -6.45 -4.26 12.22
CA ARG A 101 -7.44 -4.05 13.28
C ARG A 101 -6.79 -3.78 14.63
N GLU A 102 -5.88 -4.64 15.05
CA GLU A 102 -5.31 -4.61 16.40
C GLU A 102 -4.32 -3.46 16.60
N PHE A 103 -3.68 -2.99 15.54
CA PHE A 103 -2.82 -1.81 15.55
C PHE A 103 -3.52 -0.55 15.04
N ASP A 104 -4.85 -0.63 14.86
CA ASP A 104 -5.68 0.51 14.40
C ASP A 104 -5.05 1.24 13.20
N GLN A 105 -4.59 0.45 12.21
CA GLN A 105 -4.00 0.94 10.97
C GLN A 105 -5.12 1.37 10.01
N TYR A 106 -5.85 2.41 10.38
CA TYR A 106 -7.10 2.77 9.73
C TYR A 106 -6.94 3.47 8.36
N VAL A 107 -5.72 3.86 8.01
CA VAL A 107 -5.40 4.38 6.68
C VAL A 107 -4.66 3.33 5.88
N ASN A 108 -5.20 2.91 4.73
CA ASN A 108 -4.40 2.25 3.72
C ASN A 108 -4.12 3.26 2.60
N LEU A 109 -2.84 3.62 2.46
CA LEU A 109 -2.35 4.60 1.50
C LEU A 109 -1.65 3.90 0.34
N ARG A 110 -2.14 4.10 -0.88
CA ARG A 110 -1.60 3.49 -2.10
C ARG A 110 -1.34 4.54 -3.18
N PRO A 111 -0.10 4.96 -3.41
CA PRO A 111 0.25 5.83 -4.53
C PRO A 111 0.12 5.07 -5.86
N CYS A 112 -0.46 5.75 -6.85
CA CYS A 112 -0.62 5.28 -8.22
C CYS A 112 0.11 6.27 -9.13
N ARG A 113 1.31 5.91 -9.60
CA ARG A 113 2.15 6.81 -10.37
C ARG A 113 2.76 6.12 -11.58
N LEU A 114 2.58 6.72 -12.76
CA LEU A 114 3.26 6.27 -13.97
C LEU A 114 4.71 6.74 -13.91
N MET A 115 5.59 5.79 -13.67
CA MET A 115 7.03 6.02 -13.51
C MET A 115 7.72 6.27 -14.87
N PRO A 116 8.84 7.02 -14.90
CA PRO A 116 9.69 7.12 -16.09
C PRO A 116 10.10 5.73 -16.59
N GLY A 117 10.10 5.53 -17.92
CA GLY A 117 10.51 4.27 -18.53
C GLY A 117 9.54 3.09 -18.36
N VAL A 118 8.45 3.25 -17.61
CA VAL A 118 7.34 2.28 -17.51
C VAL A 118 6.29 2.62 -18.56
N ARG A 119 5.76 1.59 -19.23
CA ARG A 119 4.72 1.76 -20.25
C ARG A 119 3.34 1.52 -19.63
N SER A 120 2.50 2.55 -19.63
CA SER A 120 1.08 2.38 -19.33
C SER A 120 0.38 1.59 -20.44
N PRO A 121 -0.59 0.70 -20.10
CA PRO A 121 -1.47 0.10 -21.11
C PRO A 121 -2.48 1.09 -21.68
N LEU A 122 -2.62 2.28 -21.05
CA LEU A 122 -3.58 3.29 -21.45
C LEU A 122 -2.99 4.22 -22.52
N VAL A 123 -3.87 4.65 -23.41
CA VAL A 123 -3.61 5.73 -24.38
C VAL A 123 -4.55 6.90 -24.11
N ASP A 124 -4.18 8.09 -24.58
CA ASP A 124 -5.08 9.23 -24.58
C ASP A 124 -6.13 9.14 -25.70
N ARG A 125 -7.01 10.15 -25.81
CA ARG A 125 -8.06 10.17 -26.84
C ARG A 125 -7.52 10.21 -28.28
N GLU A 126 -6.31 10.70 -28.45
CA GLU A 126 -5.59 10.75 -29.75
C GLU A 126 -4.80 9.46 -30.02
N GLY A 127 -4.84 8.48 -29.13
CA GLY A 127 -4.11 7.21 -29.26
C GLY A 127 -2.63 7.29 -28.88
N ARG A 128 -2.19 8.37 -28.23
CA ARG A 128 -0.81 8.52 -27.73
C ARG A 128 -0.63 7.77 -26.43
N ALA A 129 0.51 7.11 -26.27
CA ALA A 129 0.89 6.52 -25.00
C ALA A 129 0.99 7.60 -23.91
N ARG A 130 0.51 7.30 -22.71
CA ARG A 130 0.63 8.17 -21.53
C ARG A 130 2.11 8.37 -21.16
N ALA A 131 2.47 9.60 -20.85
CA ALA A 131 3.81 9.95 -20.41
C ALA A 131 3.98 9.81 -18.90
N ALA A 132 5.22 9.64 -18.44
CA ALA A 132 5.55 9.65 -17.03
C ALA A 132 5.02 10.91 -16.33
N GLY A 133 4.40 10.75 -15.16
CA GLY A 133 3.80 11.83 -14.38
C GLY A 133 2.40 12.28 -14.82
N GLU A 134 1.88 11.84 -15.99
CA GLU A 134 0.49 12.11 -16.38
C GLU A 134 -0.52 11.37 -15.47
N ILE A 135 -0.11 10.24 -14.91
CA ILE A 135 -0.87 9.53 -13.88
C ILE A 135 -0.06 9.65 -12.58
N ASP A 136 -0.59 10.42 -11.62
CA ASP A 136 0.02 10.62 -10.30
C ASP A 136 -1.07 11.01 -9.30
N PHE A 137 -1.59 10.01 -8.58
CA PHE A 137 -2.61 10.20 -7.55
C PHE A 137 -2.45 9.18 -6.44
N TYR A 138 -3.14 9.40 -5.32
CA TYR A 138 -3.19 8.50 -4.19
C TYR A 138 -4.59 7.94 -3.98
N VAL A 139 -4.70 6.66 -3.67
CA VAL A 139 -5.91 6.08 -3.09
C VAL A 139 -5.74 6.03 -1.58
N VAL A 140 -6.65 6.66 -0.85
CA VAL A 140 -6.78 6.65 0.61
C VAL A 140 -7.97 5.79 0.96
N ARG A 141 -7.71 4.55 1.37
CA ARG A 141 -8.72 3.53 1.70
C ARG A 141 -8.93 3.48 3.20
N GLU A 142 -10.18 3.52 3.66
CA GLU A 142 -10.52 3.10 5.02
C GLU A 142 -10.15 1.62 5.20
N ASN A 143 -9.56 1.24 6.34
CA ASN A 143 -8.87 -0.04 6.43
C ASN A 143 -9.28 -0.93 7.62
N THR A 144 -10.19 -0.47 8.48
CA THR A 144 -10.54 -1.15 9.74
C THR A 144 -12.01 -1.49 9.91
N GLU A 145 -12.89 -0.87 9.15
CA GLU A 145 -14.35 -1.08 9.17
C GLU A 145 -14.92 -1.22 7.75
N GLY A 146 -16.11 -0.75 7.49
CA GLY A 146 -16.74 -0.79 6.18
C GLY A 146 -17.29 -2.18 5.86
N GLU A 147 -17.12 -2.57 4.61
CA GLU A 147 -17.62 -3.83 4.05
C GLU A 147 -16.87 -5.06 4.59
N TYR A 148 -15.67 -4.87 5.15
CA TYR A 148 -14.85 -5.92 5.76
C TYR A 148 -15.09 -6.06 7.28
N SER A 149 -16.25 -5.64 7.77
CA SER A 149 -16.58 -5.57 9.21
C SER A 149 -16.51 -6.91 9.95
N SER A 150 -16.65 -8.03 9.26
CA SER A 150 -16.83 -9.38 9.85
C SER A 150 -18.07 -9.52 10.74
N ILE A 151 -19.04 -8.61 10.60
CA ILE A 151 -20.35 -8.68 11.26
C ILE A 151 -21.35 -9.33 10.31
N GLY A 152 -21.98 -10.39 10.77
CA GLY A 152 -22.92 -11.15 9.98
C GLY A 152 -23.06 -12.59 10.47
N GLY A 153 -23.59 -13.45 9.63
CA GLY A 153 -23.77 -14.84 9.97
C GLY A 153 -24.48 -15.65 8.91
N ARG A 154 -24.68 -16.93 9.22
CA ARG A 154 -25.35 -17.89 8.36
C ARG A 154 -26.44 -18.61 9.13
N MET A 155 -27.65 -18.66 8.56
CA MET A 155 -28.78 -19.45 9.06
C MET A 155 -29.15 -20.57 8.11
N TYR A 156 -29.67 -21.68 8.61
CA TYR A 156 -30.10 -22.85 7.86
C TYR A 156 -29.03 -23.43 6.93
N ALA A 157 -27.76 -23.42 7.40
CA ALA A 157 -26.60 -23.86 6.64
C ALA A 157 -26.78 -25.24 6.02
N GLY A 158 -26.44 -25.39 4.73
CA GLY A 158 -26.56 -26.68 4.00
C GLY A 158 -27.98 -27.05 3.57
N THR A 159 -28.98 -26.19 3.71
CA THR A 159 -30.35 -26.40 3.25
C THR A 159 -30.74 -25.42 2.14
N GLU A 160 -31.84 -25.72 1.42
CA GLU A 160 -32.34 -24.79 0.36
C GLU A 160 -32.82 -23.43 0.94
N ARG A 161 -33.01 -23.33 2.28
CA ARG A 161 -33.39 -22.08 2.93
C ARG A 161 -32.21 -21.34 3.54
N GLU A 162 -30.99 -21.71 3.17
CA GLU A 162 -29.78 -21.06 3.68
C GLU A 162 -29.81 -19.54 3.41
N VAL A 163 -29.52 -18.75 4.45
CA VAL A 163 -29.41 -17.30 4.40
C VAL A 163 -28.03 -16.91 4.95
N VAL A 164 -27.33 -16.07 4.21
CA VAL A 164 -26.03 -15.52 4.62
C VAL A 164 -26.15 -13.99 4.66
N ILE A 165 -25.68 -13.39 5.75
CA ILE A 165 -25.68 -11.94 5.96
C ILE A 165 -24.25 -11.49 6.25
N GLN A 166 -23.83 -10.43 5.59
CA GLN A 166 -22.62 -9.66 5.85
C GLN A 166 -23.01 -8.18 5.96
N GLU A 167 -22.71 -7.56 7.09
CA GLU A 167 -23.06 -6.17 7.35
C GLU A 167 -21.93 -5.21 6.94
N THR A 168 -22.28 -4.06 6.36
CA THR A 168 -21.38 -2.92 6.20
C THR A 168 -21.51 -2.00 7.41
N VAL A 169 -20.38 -1.72 8.06
CA VAL A 169 -20.33 -0.85 9.25
C VAL A 169 -19.58 0.42 8.93
N MET A 170 -20.20 1.57 9.15
CA MET A 170 -19.56 2.88 9.05
C MET A 170 -19.80 3.65 10.35
N SER A 171 -18.76 3.82 11.14
CA SER A 171 -18.83 4.65 12.34
C SER A 171 -18.46 6.10 12.01
N ARG A 172 -18.97 7.03 12.82
CA ARG A 172 -18.59 8.44 12.69
C ARG A 172 -17.08 8.64 12.85
N ILE A 173 -16.49 7.97 13.83
CA ILE A 173 -15.05 8.04 14.09
C ILE A 173 -14.26 7.52 12.89
N GLY A 174 -14.64 6.37 12.33
CA GLY A 174 -13.96 5.75 11.19
C GLY A 174 -14.03 6.62 9.95
N VAL A 175 -15.23 7.12 9.58
CA VAL A 175 -15.37 7.97 8.38
C VAL A 175 -14.71 9.34 8.56
N ASP A 176 -14.87 9.98 9.73
CA ASP A 176 -14.27 11.30 9.96
C ASP A 176 -12.74 11.27 9.95
N ARG A 177 -12.11 10.22 10.53
CA ARG A 177 -10.64 10.13 10.60
C ARG A 177 -10.02 9.86 9.23
N ILE A 178 -10.62 8.99 8.42
CA ILE A 178 -10.11 8.73 7.07
C ILE A 178 -10.33 9.92 6.14
N ALA A 179 -11.48 10.60 6.25
CA ALA A 179 -11.76 11.83 5.53
C ALA A 179 -10.71 12.90 5.88
N ARG A 180 -10.45 13.15 7.16
CA ARG A 180 -9.44 14.12 7.61
C ARG A 180 -8.08 13.82 7.02
N PHE A 181 -7.60 12.59 7.09
CA PHE A 181 -6.32 12.20 6.53
C PHE A 181 -6.25 12.49 5.02
N ALA A 182 -7.32 12.14 4.27
CA ALA A 182 -7.39 12.37 2.83
C ALA A 182 -7.40 13.88 2.48
N PHE A 183 -8.12 14.70 3.23
CA PHE A 183 -8.11 16.16 3.04
C PHE A 183 -6.76 16.78 3.36
N GLU A 184 -6.11 16.38 4.46
CA GLU A 184 -4.76 16.83 4.81
C GLU A 184 -3.72 16.42 3.77
N LEU A 185 -3.84 15.23 3.20
CA LEU A 185 -3.01 14.81 2.09
C LEU A 185 -3.26 15.66 0.85
N ALA A 186 -4.51 15.86 0.45
CA ALA A 186 -4.88 16.69 -0.71
C ALA A 186 -4.38 18.14 -0.56
N GLN A 187 -4.49 18.72 0.64
CA GLN A 187 -4.03 20.09 0.92
C GLN A 187 -2.52 20.28 0.70
N ARG A 188 -1.73 19.23 0.90
CA ARG A 188 -0.27 19.22 0.67
C ARG A 188 0.13 18.97 -0.78
N ARG A 189 -0.79 18.44 -1.59
CA ARG A 189 -0.52 18.13 -3.00
C ARG A 189 -0.76 19.35 -3.91
N PRO A 190 -0.06 19.42 -5.07
CA PRO A 190 -0.14 20.61 -5.94
C PRO A 190 -1.53 20.89 -6.49
N LYS A 191 -2.33 19.86 -6.84
CA LYS A 191 -3.67 20.04 -7.41
C LYS A 191 -4.71 20.41 -6.35
N LYS A 192 -4.45 20.12 -5.08
CA LYS A 192 -5.39 20.30 -3.95
C LYS A 192 -6.79 19.79 -4.27
N HIS A 193 -6.85 18.56 -4.78
CA HIS A 193 -8.09 17.98 -5.30
C HIS A 193 -8.36 16.64 -4.63
N LEU A 194 -9.55 16.51 -4.04
CA LEU A 194 -10.07 15.29 -3.42
C LEU A 194 -11.23 14.75 -4.23
N THR A 195 -11.17 13.48 -4.58
CA THR A 195 -12.30 12.74 -5.16
C THR A 195 -12.83 11.74 -4.14
N SER A 196 -14.12 11.80 -3.83
CA SER A 196 -14.79 10.83 -2.96
C SER A 196 -15.47 9.75 -3.79
N ALA A 197 -15.12 8.48 -3.51
CA ALA A 197 -15.80 7.32 -4.06
C ALA A 197 -17.06 7.00 -3.25
N THR A 198 -18.21 6.90 -3.91
CA THR A 198 -19.50 6.59 -3.27
C THR A 198 -20.35 5.62 -4.10
N LYS A 199 -21.46 5.17 -3.55
CA LYS A 199 -22.53 4.46 -4.26
C LYS A 199 -23.91 4.82 -3.67
N SER A 200 -24.09 6.07 -3.26
CA SER A 200 -25.30 6.54 -2.58
C SER A 200 -26.57 6.46 -3.43
N ASN A 201 -26.44 6.32 -4.76
CA ASN A 201 -27.60 6.04 -5.64
C ASN A 201 -28.09 4.58 -5.57
N GLY A 202 -27.36 3.67 -4.94
CA GLY A 202 -27.72 2.24 -4.85
C GLY A 202 -27.68 1.69 -3.43
N ILE A 203 -26.77 2.19 -2.59
CA ILE A 203 -26.62 1.80 -1.17
C ILE A 203 -27.22 2.93 -0.32
N SER A 204 -28.47 2.76 0.10
CA SER A 204 -29.32 3.86 0.57
C SER A 204 -29.10 4.30 2.02
N ILE A 205 -28.27 3.64 2.81
CA ILE A 205 -28.03 3.97 4.22
C ILE A 205 -26.57 4.39 4.45
N THR A 206 -25.62 3.51 4.24
CA THR A 206 -24.22 3.76 4.58
C THR A 206 -23.54 4.75 3.65
N MET A 207 -23.86 4.74 2.34
CA MET A 207 -23.21 5.64 1.39
C MET A 207 -23.72 7.08 1.42
N PRO A 208 -25.02 7.40 1.63
CA PRO A 208 -25.45 8.77 1.94
C PRO A 208 -24.82 9.30 3.23
N TYR A 209 -24.63 8.45 4.25
CA TYR A 209 -23.89 8.83 5.45
C TYR A 209 -22.42 9.15 5.16
N TRP A 210 -21.74 8.32 4.35
CA TRP A 210 -20.40 8.63 3.85
C TRP A 210 -20.34 10.00 3.18
N ASP A 211 -21.25 10.26 2.24
CA ASP A 211 -21.32 11.54 1.52
C ASP A 211 -21.51 12.72 2.46
N GLU A 212 -22.41 12.59 3.45
CA GLU A 212 -22.65 13.62 4.49
C GLU A 212 -21.38 13.93 5.28
N ARG A 213 -20.61 12.89 5.67
CA ARG A 213 -19.39 13.08 6.46
C ARG A 213 -18.27 13.73 5.64
N ILE A 214 -18.12 13.35 4.37
CA ILE A 214 -17.17 13.98 3.45
C ILE A 214 -17.52 15.47 3.25
N GLU A 215 -18.78 15.78 3.03
CA GLU A 215 -19.26 17.18 2.87
C GLU A 215 -19.03 18.00 4.13
N ALA A 216 -19.34 17.44 5.30
CA ALA A 216 -19.06 18.10 6.58
C ALA A 216 -17.56 18.35 6.80
N MET A 217 -16.69 17.44 6.39
CA MET A 217 -15.25 17.59 6.48
C MET A 217 -14.74 18.66 5.51
N ALA A 218 -15.26 18.72 4.28
CA ALA A 218 -14.87 19.70 3.27
C ALA A 218 -14.99 21.15 3.75
N ALA A 219 -15.95 21.44 4.63
CA ALA A 219 -16.12 22.78 5.21
C ALA A 219 -14.89 23.26 6.01
N HIS A 220 -14.05 22.34 6.50
CA HIS A 220 -12.80 22.66 7.22
C HIS A 220 -11.57 22.85 6.30
N TYR A 221 -11.71 22.52 4.99
CA TYR A 221 -10.63 22.59 3.99
C TYR A 221 -11.08 23.37 2.74
N PRO A 222 -11.36 24.66 2.86
CA PRO A 222 -11.96 25.47 1.78
C PRO A 222 -11.05 25.65 0.56
N ASP A 223 -9.77 25.36 0.69
CA ASP A 223 -8.78 25.41 -0.39
C ASP A 223 -8.61 24.08 -1.14
N VAL A 224 -9.32 23.02 -0.72
CA VAL A 224 -9.34 21.72 -1.40
C VAL A 224 -10.60 21.61 -2.26
N LYS A 225 -10.42 21.43 -3.57
CA LYS A 225 -11.53 21.11 -4.47
C LYS A 225 -12.01 19.70 -4.21
N VAL A 226 -13.34 19.48 -4.13
CA VAL A 226 -13.93 18.17 -3.89
C VAL A 226 -14.85 17.77 -5.03
N ASP A 227 -14.58 16.59 -5.61
CA ASP A 227 -15.47 15.92 -6.55
C ASP A 227 -15.97 14.61 -5.93
N ARG A 228 -17.16 14.17 -6.36
CA ARG A 228 -17.77 12.93 -5.91
C ARG A 228 -18.26 12.12 -7.11
N TYR A 229 -17.86 10.84 -7.16
CA TYR A 229 -18.29 9.93 -8.21
C TYR A 229 -18.81 8.62 -7.63
N HIS A 230 -19.86 8.07 -8.22
CA HIS A 230 -20.25 6.69 -7.95
C HIS A 230 -19.17 5.73 -8.44
N ILE A 231 -18.93 4.66 -7.68
CA ILE A 231 -17.78 3.74 -7.89
C ILE A 231 -17.72 3.17 -9.31
N ASP A 232 -18.84 2.85 -9.93
CA ASP A 232 -18.93 2.33 -11.29
C ASP A 232 -18.40 3.32 -12.34
N ILE A 233 -18.84 4.58 -12.29
CA ILE A 233 -18.31 5.59 -13.21
C ILE A 233 -16.89 6.02 -12.83
N LEU A 234 -16.53 5.97 -11.55
CA LEU A 234 -15.18 6.28 -11.09
C LEU A 234 -14.14 5.30 -11.65
N THR A 235 -14.47 4.00 -11.68
CA THR A 235 -13.60 2.99 -12.31
C THR A 235 -13.42 3.25 -13.80
N ALA A 236 -14.49 3.66 -14.51
CA ALA A 236 -14.37 4.06 -15.90
C ALA A 236 -13.48 5.29 -16.08
N HIS A 237 -13.59 6.29 -15.18
CA HIS A 237 -12.74 7.48 -15.24
C HIS A 237 -11.27 7.18 -14.91
N PHE A 238 -10.95 6.20 -14.08
CA PHE A 238 -9.56 5.76 -13.85
C PHE A 238 -8.90 5.30 -15.15
N VAL A 239 -9.65 4.67 -16.04
CA VAL A 239 -9.17 4.22 -17.35
C VAL A 239 -9.16 5.35 -18.39
N LEU A 240 -10.23 6.15 -18.46
CA LEU A 240 -10.42 7.16 -19.50
C LEU A 240 -9.68 8.47 -19.19
N HIS A 241 -9.61 8.85 -17.91
CA HIS A 241 -9.16 10.15 -17.43
C HIS A 241 -8.32 10.06 -16.14
N PRO A 242 -7.29 9.20 -16.07
CA PRO A 242 -6.49 9.05 -14.86
C PRO A 242 -5.80 10.36 -14.42
N GLU A 243 -5.57 11.28 -15.36
CA GLU A 243 -4.99 12.59 -15.10
C GLU A 243 -5.88 13.54 -14.29
N TRP A 244 -7.16 13.23 -14.11
CA TRP A 244 -8.08 14.06 -13.31
C TRP A 244 -7.83 13.94 -11.81
N PHE A 245 -7.30 12.82 -11.36
CA PHE A 245 -7.20 12.50 -9.95
C PHE A 245 -5.94 13.08 -9.29
N ASP A 246 -6.03 13.29 -7.98
CA ASP A 246 -4.94 13.71 -7.11
C ASP A 246 -4.96 12.90 -5.81
N VAL A 247 -6.03 13.00 -5.01
CA VAL A 247 -6.31 12.12 -3.89
C VAL A 247 -7.71 11.55 -4.03
N VAL A 248 -7.84 10.24 -3.91
CA VAL A 248 -9.13 9.54 -3.98
C VAL A 248 -9.39 8.88 -2.63
N VAL A 249 -10.46 9.28 -1.93
CA VAL A 249 -10.87 8.67 -0.66
C VAL A 249 -12.01 7.68 -0.89
N ALA A 250 -11.92 6.51 -0.27
CA ALA A 250 -12.87 5.43 -0.46
C ALA A 250 -13.09 4.59 0.80
N SER A 251 -14.28 3.96 0.90
CA SER A 251 -14.55 2.91 1.87
C SER A 251 -13.60 1.71 1.66
N ASN A 252 -13.65 0.77 2.58
CA ASN A 252 -12.72 -0.38 2.56
C ASN A 252 -12.78 -1.16 1.24
N LEU A 253 -13.94 -1.59 0.79
CA LEU A 253 -14.10 -2.36 -0.46
C LEU A 253 -13.80 -1.51 -1.69
N PHE A 254 -14.34 -0.29 -1.76
CA PHE A 254 -14.11 0.56 -2.92
C PHE A 254 -12.65 0.97 -3.04
N GLY A 255 -12.00 1.23 -1.91
CA GLY A 255 -10.57 1.51 -1.86
C GLY A 255 -9.72 0.33 -2.31
N ASP A 256 -10.11 -0.89 -1.97
CA ASP A 256 -9.45 -2.12 -2.42
C ASP A 256 -9.47 -2.25 -3.95
N ILE A 257 -10.67 -2.14 -4.53
CA ILE A 257 -10.86 -2.22 -5.99
C ILE A 257 -10.06 -1.12 -6.71
N LEU A 258 -10.15 0.12 -6.24
CA LEU A 258 -9.49 1.25 -6.88
C LEU A 258 -7.97 1.21 -6.78
N SER A 259 -7.45 0.66 -5.68
CA SER A 259 -6.02 0.59 -5.42
C SER A 259 -5.30 -0.53 -6.18
N ASP A 260 -6.03 -1.47 -6.77
CA ASP A 260 -5.49 -2.44 -7.73
C ASP A 260 -5.66 -1.92 -9.17
N LEU A 261 -6.77 -1.24 -9.44
CA LEU A 261 -7.01 -0.63 -10.75
C LEU A 261 -5.99 0.47 -11.07
N GLY A 262 -5.62 1.29 -10.08
CA GLY A 262 -4.62 2.36 -10.26
C GLY A 262 -3.28 1.86 -10.79
N PRO A 263 -2.60 0.92 -10.10
CA PRO A 263 -1.37 0.30 -10.59
C PRO A 263 -1.51 -0.39 -11.95
N ALA A 264 -2.65 -1.04 -12.22
CA ALA A 264 -2.92 -1.62 -13.54
C ALA A 264 -2.93 -0.53 -14.63
N CYS A 265 -3.47 0.65 -14.35
CA CYS A 265 -3.43 1.80 -15.27
C CYS A 265 -2.00 2.37 -15.44
N THR A 266 -1.12 2.23 -14.47
CA THR A 266 0.28 2.72 -14.54
C THR A 266 1.28 1.71 -15.10
N GLY A 267 0.84 0.48 -15.41
CA GLY A 267 1.63 -0.48 -16.17
C GLY A 267 1.90 -1.82 -15.47
N THR A 268 2.15 -1.85 -14.18
CA THR A 268 2.37 -3.10 -13.43
C THR A 268 2.08 -2.95 -11.95
N ILE A 269 1.50 -3.99 -11.35
CA ILE A 269 1.30 -4.08 -9.90
C ILE A 269 2.64 -4.30 -9.17
N GLY A 270 3.64 -4.85 -9.85
CA GLY A 270 4.95 -5.16 -9.27
C GLY A 270 5.72 -3.96 -8.72
N ILE A 271 5.40 -2.73 -9.16
CA ILE A 271 6.02 -1.50 -8.64
C ILE A 271 5.19 -0.81 -7.53
N ALA A 272 3.97 -1.24 -7.29
CA ALA A 272 3.03 -0.53 -6.44
C ALA A 272 3.29 -0.80 -4.94
N PRO A 273 3.46 0.26 -4.11
CA PRO A 273 3.59 0.14 -2.68
C PRO A 273 2.24 0.27 -1.98
N SER A 274 2.19 -0.16 -0.73
CA SER A 274 1.05 0.03 0.17
C SER A 274 1.55 0.36 1.57
N ALA A 275 0.87 1.28 2.24
CA ALA A 275 1.11 1.59 3.63
C ALA A 275 -0.19 1.46 4.44
N ASN A 276 -0.19 0.61 5.46
CA ASN A 276 -1.27 0.49 6.43
C ASN A 276 -0.86 1.29 7.66
N ILE A 277 -1.47 2.44 7.86
CA ILE A 277 -0.94 3.48 8.74
C ILE A 277 -1.84 3.70 9.96
N ASN A 278 -1.22 3.76 11.14
CA ASN A 278 -1.73 4.44 12.32
C ASN A 278 -1.11 5.86 12.34
N PRO A 279 -1.82 6.89 11.86
CA PRO A 279 -1.23 8.23 11.67
C PRO A 279 -0.74 8.87 12.98
N GLU A 280 -1.35 8.53 14.10
CA GLU A 280 -0.96 9.02 15.41
C GLU A 280 0.32 8.36 15.96
N ARG A 281 0.86 7.34 15.26
CA ARG A 281 2.07 6.57 15.62
C ARG A 281 2.05 6.00 17.04
N ARG A 282 0.87 5.69 17.56
CA ARG A 282 0.70 5.06 18.88
C ARG A 282 0.94 3.55 18.83
N LEU A 283 0.75 2.97 17.66
CA LEU A 283 0.89 1.56 17.36
C LEU A 283 1.66 1.40 16.03
N PRO A 284 2.32 0.26 15.81
CA PRO A 284 3.09 0.03 14.59
C PRO A 284 2.24 0.18 13.33
N SER A 285 2.77 0.90 12.35
CA SER A 285 2.25 0.91 10.98
C SER A 285 2.91 -0.18 10.15
N LEU A 286 2.24 -0.67 9.08
CA LEU A 286 2.72 -1.76 8.24
C LEU A 286 2.92 -1.28 6.80
N PHE A 287 4.06 -1.62 6.21
CA PHE A 287 4.47 -1.24 4.85
C PHE A 287 4.75 -2.49 4.04
N GLU A 288 4.02 -2.66 2.95
CA GLU A 288 4.03 -3.85 2.11
C GLU A 288 3.85 -3.49 0.64
N PRO A 289 4.33 -4.28 -0.33
CA PRO A 289 3.93 -4.10 -1.72
C PRO A 289 2.45 -4.48 -1.92
N VAL A 290 1.82 -3.94 -2.98
CA VAL A 290 0.43 -4.29 -3.34
C VAL A 290 0.33 -5.74 -3.82
N HIS A 291 1.38 -6.25 -4.50
CA HIS A 291 1.39 -7.63 -4.95
C HIS A 291 1.36 -8.64 -3.78
N GLY A 292 0.72 -9.78 -3.98
CA GLY A 292 0.73 -10.91 -3.03
C GLY A 292 1.98 -11.79 -3.14
N SER A 293 1.86 -13.02 -2.68
CA SER A 293 2.93 -14.03 -2.68
C SER A 293 3.31 -14.59 -4.05
N ALA A 294 2.47 -14.40 -5.07
CA ALA A 294 2.68 -14.83 -6.46
C ALA A 294 3.26 -16.26 -6.58
N PRO A 295 2.51 -17.31 -6.19
CA PRO A 295 3.02 -18.68 -6.16
C PRO A 295 3.54 -19.20 -7.50
N ASP A 296 3.03 -18.67 -8.60
CA ASP A 296 3.38 -19.01 -9.97
C ASP A 296 4.81 -18.62 -10.37
N ILE A 297 5.35 -17.56 -9.76
CA ILE A 297 6.73 -17.08 -10.02
C ILE A 297 7.66 -17.22 -8.82
N ALA A 298 7.16 -17.60 -7.66
CA ALA A 298 7.97 -17.78 -6.46
C ALA A 298 9.10 -18.81 -6.67
N GLY A 299 10.28 -18.52 -6.16
CA GLY A 299 11.49 -19.34 -6.30
C GLY A 299 12.23 -19.17 -7.62
N LYS A 300 11.71 -18.33 -8.55
CA LYS A 300 12.33 -18.11 -9.85
C LYS A 300 13.30 -16.92 -9.90
N GLY A 301 13.32 -16.10 -8.85
CA GLY A 301 14.19 -14.92 -8.77
C GLY A 301 13.85 -13.82 -9.79
N ILE A 302 12.61 -13.77 -10.30
CA ILE A 302 12.20 -12.83 -11.36
C ILE A 302 11.21 -11.76 -10.87
N ALA A 303 10.85 -11.78 -9.59
CA ALA A 303 9.94 -10.83 -8.99
C ALA A 303 10.52 -9.40 -9.02
N ASN A 304 9.66 -8.42 -9.29
CA ASN A 304 10.06 -7.02 -9.27
C ASN A 304 10.18 -6.52 -7.83
N PRO A 305 11.35 -6.03 -7.36
CA PRO A 305 11.53 -5.58 -6.00
C PRO A 305 11.06 -4.14 -5.74
N ILE A 306 10.65 -3.40 -6.78
CA ILE A 306 10.33 -1.97 -6.67
C ILE A 306 9.18 -1.72 -5.71
N GLY A 307 8.12 -2.54 -5.74
CA GLY A 307 7.00 -2.41 -4.80
C GLY A 307 7.46 -2.48 -3.34
N MET A 308 8.36 -3.41 -3.02
CA MET A 308 8.95 -3.53 -1.68
C MET A 308 9.83 -2.33 -1.35
N ILE A 309 10.73 -1.93 -2.26
CA ILE A 309 11.64 -0.78 -2.06
C ILE A 309 10.83 0.52 -1.85
N TRP A 310 9.80 0.74 -2.64
CA TRP A 310 8.95 1.94 -2.50
C TRP A 310 8.11 1.91 -1.21
N SER A 311 7.66 0.73 -0.77
CA SER A 311 7.04 0.58 0.56
C SER A 311 7.99 0.97 1.69
N GLY A 312 9.28 0.67 1.54
CA GLY A 312 10.34 1.14 2.44
C GLY A 312 10.51 2.67 2.42
N ALA A 313 10.36 3.31 1.26
CA ALA A 313 10.37 4.77 1.16
C ALA A 313 9.20 5.39 1.92
N LEU A 314 7.96 4.86 1.74
CA LEU A 314 6.79 5.30 2.51
C LEU A 314 6.97 5.09 4.02
N MET A 315 7.64 4.01 4.42
CA MET A 315 7.99 3.77 5.82
C MET A 315 8.90 4.86 6.38
N LEU A 316 9.96 5.24 5.67
CA LEU A 316 10.85 6.31 6.11
C LEU A 316 10.13 7.66 6.18
N GLU A 317 9.28 7.99 5.21
CA GLU A 317 8.44 9.20 5.25
C GLU A 317 7.54 9.21 6.49
N HIS A 318 6.88 8.08 6.78
CA HIS A 318 6.04 7.93 7.96
C HIS A 318 6.84 8.08 9.27
N LEU A 319 8.05 7.56 9.34
CA LEU A 319 8.93 7.71 10.50
C LEU A 319 9.52 9.12 10.66
N GLY A 320 9.25 10.02 9.70
CA GLY A 320 9.67 11.43 9.75
C GLY A 320 10.93 11.74 8.93
N HIS A 321 11.45 10.75 8.19
CA HIS A 321 12.61 10.89 7.31
C HIS A 321 12.18 11.12 5.86
N VAL A 322 11.44 12.22 5.64
CA VAL A 322 10.82 12.54 4.34
C VAL A 322 11.88 12.62 3.22
N ASP A 323 13.00 13.30 3.47
CA ASP A 323 14.06 13.47 2.45
C ASP A 323 14.67 12.12 2.05
N ALA A 324 14.80 11.18 2.99
CA ALA A 324 15.31 9.84 2.70
C ALA A 324 14.31 9.02 1.88
N GLY A 325 13.01 9.09 2.21
CA GLY A 325 11.94 8.46 1.42
C GLY A 325 11.88 9.00 -0.01
N LEU A 326 11.90 10.32 -0.16
CA LEU A 326 11.92 10.98 -1.48
C LEU A 326 13.18 10.64 -2.29
N ALA A 327 14.34 10.53 -1.64
CA ALA A 327 15.57 10.11 -2.32
C ALA A 327 15.49 8.64 -2.81
N MET A 328 14.90 7.74 -2.03
CA MET A 328 14.64 6.36 -2.48
C MET A 328 13.70 6.33 -3.69
N LEU A 329 12.60 7.09 -3.65
CA LEU A 329 11.66 7.20 -4.78
C LEU A 329 12.36 7.75 -6.03
N ARG A 330 13.15 8.81 -5.88
CA ARG A 330 13.94 9.38 -6.98
C ARG A 330 14.96 8.38 -7.54
N ALA A 331 15.60 7.57 -6.70
CA ALA A 331 16.50 6.52 -7.16
C ALA A 331 15.78 5.45 -8.01
N ILE A 332 14.54 5.10 -7.65
CA ILE A 332 13.68 4.22 -8.46
C ILE A 332 13.42 4.90 -9.83
N GLU A 333 12.97 6.15 -9.83
CA GLU A 333 12.63 6.90 -11.04
C GLU A 333 13.83 7.04 -11.98
N GLU A 334 14.99 7.44 -11.46
CA GLU A 334 16.21 7.59 -12.24
C GLU A 334 16.72 6.26 -12.80
N THR A 335 16.55 5.15 -12.05
CA THR A 335 16.89 3.81 -12.53
C THR A 335 15.96 3.39 -13.66
N LEU A 336 14.65 3.60 -13.51
CA LEU A 336 13.67 3.28 -14.55
C LEU A 336 13.77 4.17 -15.80
N ALA A 337 14.23 5.41 -15.65
CA ALA A 337 14.49 6.33 -16.78
C ALA A 337 15.70 5.91 -17.61
N ASP A 338 16.66 5.20 -17.03
CA ASP A 338 17.85 4.71 -17.75
C ASP A 338 17.50 3.50 -18.61
N ALA A 339 17.57 3.63 -19.92
CA ALA A 339 17.24 2.57 -20.86
C ALA A 339 18.18 1.33 -20.75
N HIS A 340 19.36 1.50 -20.13
CA HIS A 340 20.35 0.44 -19.95
C HIS A 340 20.29 -0.20 -18.55
N ALA A 341 19.46 0.33 -17.66
CA ALA A 341 19.31 -0.25 -16.34
C ALA A 341 18.61 -1.62 -16.39
N PRO A 342 18.96 -2.53 -15.47
CA PRO A 342 18.29 -3.83 -15.35
C PRO A 342 16.79 -3.66 -15.11
N ARG A 343 15.97 -4.35 -15.89
CA ARG A 343 14.51 -4.38 -15.77
C ARG A 343 14.02 -5.80 -15.64
N THR A 344 13.08 -6.02 -14.74
CA THR A 344 12.41 -7.31 -14.55
C THR A 344 11.44 -7.64 -15.69
N HIS A 345 10.94 -8.88 -15.73
CA HIS A 345 10.11 -9.39 -16.83
C HIS A 345 8.79 -8.61 -17.01
N ASP A 346 8.17 -8.21 -15.91
CA ASP A 346 6.94 -7.40 -15.91
C ASP A 346 7.14 -6.00 -16.52
N LEU A 347 8.39 -5.51 -16.54
CA LEU A 347 8.80 -4.26 -17.18
C LEU A 347 9.41 -4.47 -18.58
N GLY A 348 9.29 -5.67 -19.13
CA GLY A 348 9.78 -6.02 -20.46
C GLY A 348 11.29 -6.28 -20.54
N GLY A 349 11.95 -6.49 -19.40
CA GLY A 349 13.37 -6.84 -19.31
C GLY A 349 13.61 -8.33 -19.07
N THR A 350 14.85 -8.66 -18.72
CA THR A 350 15.30 -10.03 -18.40
C THR A 350 16.09 -10.11 -17.10
N ALA A 351 16.20 -9.00 -16.38
CA ALA A 351 16.94 -8.95 -15.13
C ALA A 351 16.23 -9.75 -14.03
N ASP A 352 17.02 -10.30 -13.13
CA ASP A 352 16.53 -10.93 -11.93
C ASP A 352 16.21 -9.89 -10.83
N THR A 353 15.56 -10.35 -9.77
CA THR A 353 15.17 -9.54 -8.60
C THR A 353 16.36 -8.84 -7.96
N VAL A 354 17.49 -9.54 -7.85
CA VAL A 354 18.70 -9.05 -7.19
C VAL A 354 19.44 -8.01 -8.05
N GLU A 355 19.48 -8.20 -9.36
CA GLU A 355 20.08 -7.24 -10.30
C GLU A 355 19.31 -5.92 -10.28
N ALA A 356 17.97 -5.98 -10.31
CA ALA A 356 17.11 -4.80 -10.23
C ALA A 356 17.28 -4.06 -8.89
N GLY A 357 17.26 -4.76 -7.76
CA GLY A 357 17.46 -4.17 -6.44
C GLY A 357 18.83 -3.53 -6.26
N LYS A 358 19.90 -4.20 -6.72
CA LYS A 358 21.26 -3.65 -6.70
C LYS A 358 21.40 -2.39 -7.56
N ALA A 359 20.72 -2.33 -8.71
CA ALA A 359 20.76 -1.14 -9.56
C ALA A 359 20.19 0.08 -8.85
N ILE A 360 19.04 -0.07 -8.18
CA ILE A 360 18.42 1.00 -7.40
C ILE A 360 19.29 1.41 -6.21
N ALA A 361 19.84 0.43 -5.48
CA ALA A 361 20.75 0.71 -4.37
C ALA A 361 21.99 1.52 -4.81
N ARG A 362 22.62 1.14 -5.92
CA ARG A 362 23.76 1.88 -6.49
C ARG A 362 23.35 3.29 -6.93
N ARG A 363 22.18 3.43 -7.55
CA ARG A 363 21.67 4.75 -7.94
C ARG A 363 21.49 5.62 -6.71
N LEU A 364 20.85 5.12 -5.66
CA LEU A 364 20.70 5.84 -4.41
C LEU A 364 22.05 6.19 -3.78
N GLU A 365 23.04 5.30 -3.84
CA GLU A 365 24.38 5.54 -3.26
C GLU A 365 25.14 6.66 -3.99
N THR A 366 24.98 6.79 -5.30
CA THR A 366 25.80 7.69 -6.15
C THR A 366 25.12 8.99 -6.56
N MET A 367 23.78 9.06 -6.52
CA MET A 367 23.05 10.27 -6.94
C MET A 367 23.35 11.47 -6.04
N SER A 368 23.26 12.69 -6.62
CA SER A 368 23.36 13.93 -5.84
C SER A 368 22.11 14.12 -4.97
N LEU A 369 22.31 14.47 -3.68
CA LEU A 369 21.24 14.85 -2.75
C LEU A 369 20.87 16.34 -2.86
N ALA A 370 21.55 17.12 -3.70
CA ALA A 370 21.23 18.53 -3.91
C ALA A 370 19.89 18.64 -4.66
N GLY A 371 18.84 19.13 -3.96
CA GLY A 371 17.51 19.36 -4.51
C GLY A 371 16.44 18.32 -4.12
N ALA A 372 16.62 17.62 -2.99
CA ALA A 372 15.54 16.86 -2.34
C ALA A 372 14.73 17.76 -1.42
#